data_4318553d45f0a559862911b83fb554ab
#
_entry.id   4318553d45f0a559862911b83fb554ab
#
_cell.length_a   1.000
_cell.length_b   1.000
_cell.length_c   1.000
_cell.angle_alpha   90.00
_cell.angle_beta   90.00
_cell.angle_gamma   90.00
#
_symmetry.space_group_name_H-M   'P 1'
#
loop_
_entity.id
_entity.type
_entity.pdbx_description
1 polymer ?
#
loop_
_entity_poly.entity_id
_entity_poly.type
_entity_poly.pdbx_seq_one_letter_code
_entity_poly.pdbx_strand_id
1 'polypeptide(L)'
;MLPNGEQDQARIAFMLGFANWTAFHEQLMYWRGRIAWHFGQVIADPDEEQGAESEVVVGGEWLPLWEEAQDDEAACRQLEEGGFKDAPKALKALAGLRGSPQLRAMQRLGRERLDAFIPRLLAQAVEHDNPDLVLERVLPLVEAVARRSAYLVLLTENPSALRRLLTRAKP
;
A
#
# COMPACT_ATOMS: atom_id res chain seq x y z
N MET A 1 -12.25 -17.18 2.04
CA MET A 1 -13.69 -16.98 1.82
C MET A 1 -14.42 -17.76 2.88
N LEU A 2 -15.43 -17.20 3.54
CA LEU A 2 -16.28 -17.94 4.47
C LEU A 2 -17.31 -18.76 3.66
N PRO A 3 -17.71 -19.96 4.14
CA PRO A 3 -18.65 -20.79 3.42
C PRO A 3 -20.07 -20.19 3.42
N ASN A 4 -20.78 -20.35 2.31
CA ASN A 4 -22.16 -19.86 2.16
C ASN A 4 -23.22 -20.93 2.47
N GLY A 5 -22.82 -22.20 2.64
CA GLY A 5 -23.74 -23.32 2.92
C GLY A 5 -23.93 -23.52 4.44
N GLU A 6 -25.20 -23.66 4.90
CA GLU A 6 -25.52 -23.84 6.32
C GLU A 6 -24.82 -25.06 6.95
N GLN A 7 -24.71 -26.18 6.20
CA GLN A 7 -24.03 -27.39 6.68
C GLN A 7 -22.54 -27.17 6.88
N ASP A 8 -21.87 -26.46 5.97
CA ASP A 8 -20.45 -26.15 6.07
C ASP A 8 -20.18 -25.14 7.19
N GLN A 9 -21.09 -24.17 7.37
CA GLN A 9 -21.06 -23.22 8.47
C GLN A 9 -21.17 -23.92 9.82
N ALA A 10 -22.15 -24.80 9.99
CA ALA A 10 -22.33 -25.58 11.21
C ALA A 10 -21.10 -26.46 11.51
N ARG A 11 -20.54 -27.08 10.48
CA ARG A 11 -19.35 -27.94 10.59
C ARG A 11 -18.13 -27.17 11.02
N ILE A 12 -17.88 -25.99 10.46
CA ILE A 12 -16.77 -25.12 10.84
C ILE A 12 -16.95 -24.62 12.28
N ALA A 13 -18.15 -24.17 12.66
CA ALA A 13 -18.40 -23.72 14.02
C ALA A 13 -18.10 -24.83 15.03
N PHE A 14 -18.60 -26.05 14.77
CA PHE A 14 -18.35 -27.20 15.62
C PHE A 14 -16.86 -27.56 15.71
N MET A 15 -16.14 -27.59 14.58
CA MET A 15 -14.70 -27.88 14.55
C MET A 15 -13.86 -26.88 15.33
N LEU A 16 -14.33 -25.63 15.42
CA LEU A 16 -13.66 -24.55 16.16
C LEU A 16 -14.17 -24.41 17.61
N GLY A 17 -15.01 -25.34 18.07
CA GLY A 17 -15.50 -25.39 19.45
C GLY A 17 -16.63 -24.42 19.76
N PHE A 18 -17.36 -23.92 18.75
CA PHE A 18 -18.51 -23.04 18.95
C PHE A 18 -19.83 -23.81 18.90
N ALA A 19 -20.80 -23.36 19.68
CA ALA A 19 -22.12 -23.99 19.75
C ALA A 19 -22.90 -23.90 18.42
N ASN A 20 -22.71 -22.86 17.65
CA ASN A 20 -23.34 -22.64 16.36
C ASN A 20 -22.56 -21.58 15.53
N TRP A 21 -22.98 -21.42 14.27
CA TRP A 21 -22.37 -20.45 13.35
C TRP A 21 -22.47 -19.00 13.85
N THR A 22 -23.60 -18.61 14.47
CA THR A 22 -23.79 -17.25 14.96
C THR A 22 -22.78 -16.91 16.04
N ALA A 23 -22.58 -17.79 17.02
CA ALA A 23 -21.59 -17.61 18.06
C ALA A 23 -20.14 -17.52 17.53
N PHE A 24 -19.81 -18.36 16.53
CA PHE A 24 -18.53 -18.28 15.85
C PHE A 24 -18.39 -16.95 15.09
N HIS A 25 -19.40 -16.53 14.34
CA HIS A 25 -19.36 -15.32 13.53
C HIS A 25 -19.26 -14.06 14.38
N GLU A 26 -19.98 -13.98 15.49
CA GLU A 26 -19.87 -12.89 16.47
C GLU A 26 -18.45 -12.77 17.03
N GLN A 27 -17.89 -13.91 17.44
CA GLN A 27 -16.52 -13.95 17.96
C GLN A 27 -15.49 -13.55 16.88
N LEU A 28 -15.69 -14.00 15.65
CA LEU A 28 -14.85 -13.63 14.50
C LEU A 28 -14.92 -12.12 14.25
N MET A 29 -16.12 -11.53 14.25
CA MET A 29 -16.31 -10.09 14.07
C MET A 29 -15.71 -9.29 15.21
N TYR A 30 -15.82 -9.76 16.45
CA TYR A 30 -15.15 -9.16 17.60
C TYR A 30 -13.63 -9.11 17.41
N TRP A 31 -13.00 -10.24 17.01
CA TRP A 31 -11.56 -10.27 16.77
C TRP A 31 -11.14 -9.42 15.59
N ARG A 32 -11.92 -9.42 14.52
CA ARG A 32 -11.67 -8.52 13.36
C ARG A 32 -11.75 -7.05 13.77
N GLY A 33 -12.74 -6.69 14.56
CA GLY A 33 -12.87 -5.33 15.10
C GLY A 33 -11.69 -4.96 16.00
N ARG A 34 -11.25 -5.86 16.89
CA ARG A 34 -10.06 -5.63 17.72
C ARG A 34 -8.78 -5.48 16.90
N ILE A 35 -8.60 -6.33 15.90
CA ILE A 35 -7.44 -6.24 15.01
C ILE A 35 -7.48 -4.91 14.25
N ALA A 36 -8.63 -4.54 13.68
CA ALA A 36 -8.80 -3.26 13.00
C ALA A 36 -8.56 -2.07 13.96
N TRP A 37 -9.07 -2.15 15.19
CA TRP A 37 -8.84 -1.12 16.20
C TRP A 37 -7.36 -1.01 16.60
N HIS A 38 -6.67 -2.14 16.86
CA HIS A 38 -5.23 -2.12 17.14
C HIS A 38 -4.41 -1.61 15.94
N PHE A 39 -4.78 -1.99 14.73
CA PHE A 39 -4.19 -1.43 13.51
C PHE A 39 -4.46 0.07 13.41
N GLY A 40 -5.68 0.50 13.69
CA GLY A 40 -6.05 1.92 13.76
C GLY A 40 -5.19 2.69 14.77
N GLN A 41 -5.03 2.17 15.99
CA GLN A 41 -4.21 2.82 17.02
C GLN A 41 -2.70 2.88 16.69
N VAL A 42 -2.18 1.89 15.96
CA VAL A 42 -0.78 1.90 15.53
C VAL A 42 -0.58 2.83 14.32
N ILE A 43 -1.64 3.09 13.56
CA ILE A 43 -1.62 3.75 12.26
C ILE A 43 -2.33 5.12 12.32
N ALA A 44 -3.36 5.30 13.16
CA ALA A 44 -4.09 6.56 13.28
C ALA A 44 -3.38 7.53 14.22
N ASP A 45 -3.19 8.77 13.76
CA ASP A 45 -2.96 9.91 14.63
C ASP A 45 -4.34 10.37 15.18
N PRO A 46 -4.46 10.64 16.49
CA PRO A 46 -5.72 11.12 17.07
C PRO A 46 -6.20 12.49 16.55
N ASP A 47 -5.35 13.19 15.82
CA ASP A 47 -5.66 14.55 15.30
C ASP A 47 -6.19 14.60 13.85
N GLU A 48 -6.38 13.45 13.16
CA GLU A 48 -6.82 13.41 11.75
C GLU A 48 -8.29 12.95 11.54
N GLU A 49 -9.20 13.16 12.49
CA GLU A 49 -10.65 12.93 12.26
C GLU A 49 -11.36 14.03 11.41
N GLN A 50 -10.60 14.89 10.74
CA GLN A 50 -11.20 15.90 9.84
C GLN A 50 -10.53 15.88 8.47
N GLY A 51 -11.09 15.12 7.53
CA GLY A 51 -10.62 15.19 6.14
C GLY A 51 -11.11 14.11 5.20
N ALA A 52 -12.31 13.58 5.37
CA ALA A 52 -12.97 12.79 4.34
C ALA A 52 -13.74 13.70 3.37
N GLU A 53 -13.06 14.68 2.77
CA GLU A 53 -13.61 15.43 1.63
C GLU A 53 -12.48 15.77 0.65
N SER A 54 -12.66 15.25 -0.53
CA SER A 54 -11.91 15.45 -1.76
C SER A 54 -11.01 14.28 -2.13
N GLU A 55 -11.52 13.42 -2.99
CA GLU A 55 -10.75 12.55 -3.88
C GLU A 55 -9.93 13.39 -4.89
N VAL A 56 -9.08 14.26 -4.40
CA VAL A 56 -7.96 14.72 -5.20
C VAL A 56 -7.07 13.50 -5.36
N VAL A 57 -6.84 13.09 -6.60
CA VAL A 57 -5.91 12.00 -6.95
C VAL A 57 -4.52 12.43 -6.50
N VAL A 58 -4.23 12.22 -5.20
CA VAL A 58 -2.91 12.56 -4.63
C VAL A 58 -1.86 11.77 -5.40
N GLY A 59 -0.94 12.47 -6.03
CA GLY A 59 0.12 11.86 -6.84
C GLY A 59 -0.23 11.66 -8.31
N GLY A 60 -1.33 12.23 -8.80
CA GLY A 60 -1.72 12.12 -10.22
C GLY A 60 -0.64 12.61 -11.19
N GLU A 61 0.14 13.61 -10.78
CA GLU A 61 1.30 14.10 -11.53
C GLU A 61 2.42 13.07 -11.72
N TRP A 62 2.51 12.09 -10.84
CA TRP A 62 3.52 11.01 -10.86
C TRP A 62 3.08 9.78 -11.66
N LEU A 63 1.81 9.74 -12.09
CA LEU A 63 1.26 8.60 -12.81
C LEU A 63 1.96 8.35 -14.15
N PRO A 64 2.19 9.37 -15.01
CA PRO A 64 2.89 9.17 -16.28
C PRO A 64 4.31 8.60 -16.07
N LEU A 65 5.02 9.09 -15.06
CA LEU A 65 6.36 8.62 -14.72
C LEU A 65 6.36 7.13 -14.32
N TRP A 66 5.32 6.67 -13.64
CA TRP A 66 5.17 5.25 -13.28
C TRP A 66 4.76 4.40 -14.51
N GLU A 67 3.82 4.87 -15.33
CA GLU A 67 3.31 4.12 -16.48
C GLU A 67 4.32 4.03 -17.61
N GLU A 68 5.04 5.10 -17.89
CA GLU A 68 5.97 5.21 -19.01
C GLU A 68 7.44 5.04 -18.62
N ALA A 69 7.76 4.70 -17.34
CA ALA A 69 9.10 4.63 -16.73
C ALA A 69 10.23 4.24 -17.73
N GLN A 70 10.53 5.13 -18.66
CA GLN A 70 11.62 5.04 -19.62
C GLN A 70 12.65 6.11 -19.28
N ASP A 71 13.88 5.94 -19.75
CA ASP A 71 14.94 6.95 -19.67
C ASP A 71 14.55 8.19 -20.50
N ASP A 72 13.54 8.93 -20.01
CA ASP A 72 13.07 10.15 -20.65
C ASP A 72 13.62 11.36 -19.86
N GLU A 73 14.15 12.32 -20.59
CA GLU A 73 14.66 13.58 -20.04
C GLU A 73 13.58 14.35 -19.27
N ALA A 74 12.32 14.24 -19.71
CA ALA A 74 11.18 14.85 -19.02
C ALA A 74 10.92 14.19 -17.64
N ALA A 75 11.01 12.87 -17.56
CA ALA A 75 10.86 12.11 -16.32
C ALA A 75 12.00 12.40 -15.33
N CYS A 76 13.25 12.51 -15.82
CA CYS A 76 14.38 12.94 -15.00
C CYS A 76 14.16 14.34 -14.42
N ARG A 77 13.75 15.29 -15.26
CA ARG A 77 13.49 16.66 -14.84
C ARG A 77 12.37 16.74 -13.78
N GLN A 78 11.29 16.01 -13.97
CA GLN A 78 10.21 15.95 -12.99
C GLN A 78 10.68 15.42 -11.63
N LEU A 79 11.53 14.40 -11.60
CA LEU A 79 12.13 13.89 -10.36
C LEU A 79 13.07 14.91 -9.72
N GLU A 80 13.90 15.58 -10.50
CA GLU A 80 14.81 16.64 -10.01
C GLU A 80 14.02 17.80 -9.38
N GLU A 81 12.93 18.24 -10.03
CA GLU A 81 12.02 19.25 -9.49
C GLU A 81 11.35 18.77 -8.19
N GLY A 82 11.08 17.47 -8.06
CA GLY A 82 10.60 16.81 -6.82
C GLY A 82 11.68 16.62 -5.75
N GLY A 83 12.93 17.09 -5.99
CA GLY A 83 14.02 17.04 -5.01
C GLY A 83 14.88 15.78 -5.02
N PHE A 84 14.71 14.89 -6.02
CA PHE A 84 15.62 13.77 -6.22
C PHE A 84 16.97 14.25 -6.74
N LYS A 85 18.04 13.77 -6.12
CA LYS A 85 19.42 14.15 -6.49
C LYS A 85 20.01 13.25 -7.59
N ASP A 86 19.49 12.02 -7.69
CA ASP A 86 19.91 11.02 -8.66
C ASP A 86 18.67 10.47 -9.40
N ALA A 87 18.05 11.35 -10.22
CA ALA A 87 16.85 11.02 -10.97
C ALA A 87 17.03 9.80 -11.90
N PRO A 88 18.18 9.61 -12.59
CA PRO A 88 18.40 8.41 -13.39
C PRO A 88 18.40 7.11 -12.57
N LYS A 89 18.99 7.15 -11.35
CA LYS A 89 18.96 6.00 -10.44
C LYS A 89 17.54 5.71 -9.96
N ALA A 90 16.76 6.74 -9.64
CA ALA A 90 15.37 6.61 -9.22
C ALA A 90 14.51 6.00 -10.34
N LEU A 91 14.62 6.50 -11.59
CA LEU A 91 13.94 5.93 -12.75
C LEU A 91 14.29 4.46 -12.98
N LYS A 92 15.58 4.14 -12.92
CA LYS A 92 16.05 2.76 -13.06
C LYS A 92 15.49 1.84 -11.99
N ALA A 93 15.37 2.33 -10.74
CA ALA A 93 14.79 1.57 -9.64
C ALA A 93 13.29 1.32 -9.85
N LEU A 94 12.53 2.32 -10.31
CA LEU A 94 11.11 2.19 -10.66
C LEU A 94 10.90 1.24 -11.83
N ALA A 95 11.68 1.38 -12.90
CA ALA A 95 11.65 0.47 -14.04
C ALA A 95 12.01 -0.96 -13.64
N GLY A 96 13.01 -1.13 -12.76
CA GLY A 96 13.40 -2.41 -12.19
C GLY A 96 12.27 -3.08 -11.41
N LEU A 97 11.60 -2.33 -10.54
CA LEU A 97 10.43 -2.80 -9.82
C LEU A 97 9.32 -3.23 -10.79
N ARG A 98 8.96 -2.38 -11.75
CA ARG A 98 7.92 -2.66 -12.75
C ARG A 98 8.21 -3.91 -13.56
N GLY A 99 9.48 -4.12 -13.93
CA GLY A 99 9.97 -5.28 -14.68
C GLY A 99 10.22 -6.52 -13.83
N SER A 100 10.05 -6.47 -12.51
CA SER A 100 10.37 -7.58 -11.63
C SER A 100 9.48 -8.81 -11.90
N PRO A 101 10.01 -10.03 -11.73
CA PRO A 101 9.24 -11.26 -11.93
C PRO A 101 8.01 -11.32 -11.00
N GLN A 102 8.12 -10.73 -9.82
CA GLN A 102 7.06 -10.68 -8.81
C GLN A 102 5.85 -9.89 -9.33
N LEU A 103 6.11 -8.73 -9.94
CA LEU A 103 5.06 -7.88 -10.48
C LEU A 103 4.48 -8.43 -11.79
N ARG A 104 5.30 -9.08 -12.61
CA ARG A 104 4.80 -9.75 -13.83
C ARG A 104 3.85 -10.89 -13.53
N ALA A 105 4.06 -11.59 -12.40
CA ALA A 105 3.21 -12.69 -11.94
C ALA A 105 1.98 -12.23 -11.15
N MET A 106 1.79 -10.92 -10.93
CA MET A 106 0.65 -10.39 -10.18
C MET A 106 -0.66 -10.57 -10.95
N GLN A 107 -1.72 -10.87 -10.21
CA GLN A 107 -3.08 -10.82 -10.73
C GLN A 107 -3.46 -9.37 -11.06
N ARG A 108 -4.36 -9.18 -12.04
CA ARG A 108 -4.82 -7.88 -12.52
C ARG A 108 -5.20 -6.91 -11.39
N LEU A 109 -6.02 -7.34 -10.45
CA LEU A 109 -6.45 -6.52 -9.32
C LEU A 109 -5.27 -6.06 -8.43
N GLY A 110 -4.28 -6.92 -8.21
CA GLY A 110 -3.07 -6.55 -7.48
C GLY A 110 -2.24 -5.50 -8.23
N ARG A 111 -2.16 -5.64 -9.54
CA ARG A 111 -1.46 -4.69 -10.42
C ARG A 111 -2.14 -3.33 -10.40
N GLU A 112 -3.45 -3.26 -10.60
CA GLU A 112 -4.24 -2.01 -10.53
C GLU A 112 -4.01 -1.27 -9.21
N ARG A 113 -3.95 -2.01 -8.09
CA ARG A 113 -3.67 -1.43 -6.75
C ARG A 113 -2.25 -0.90 -6.63
N LEU A 114 -1.27 -1.58 -7.20
CA LEU A 114 0.11 -1.12 -7.21
C LEU A 114 0.25 0.13 -8.09
N ASP A 115 -0.38 0.13 -9.25
CA ASP A 115 -0.35 1.26 -10.19
C ASP A 115 -0.99 2.52 -9.57
N ALA A 116 -1.98 2.37 -8.70
CA ALA A 116 -2.55 3.47 -7.91
C ALA A 116 -1.67 3.85 -6.70
N PHE A 117 -0.89 2.91 -6.15
CA PHE A 117 -0.08 3.13 -4.97
C PHE A 117 1.23 3.87 -5.26
N ILE A 118 1.95 3.51 -6.33
CA ILE A 118 3.28 4.08 -6.62
C ILE A 118 3.25 5.60 -6.82
N PRO A 119 2.30 6.20 -7.55
CA PRO A 119 2.21 7.66 -7.65
C PRO A 119 2.04 8.34 -6.28
N ARG A 120 1.23 7.78 -5.40
CA ARG A 120 1.06 8.28 -4.03
C ARG A 120 2.33 8.15 -3.19
N LEU A 121 3.06 7.04 -3.37
CA LEU A 121 4.36 6.84 -2.72
C LEU A 121 5.35 7.92 -3.16
N LEU A 122 5.43 8.24 -4.45
CA LEU A 122 6.31 9.29 -4.97
C LEU A 122 5.93 10.66 -4.42
N ALA A 123 4.64 11.01 -4.46
CA ALA A 123 4.15 12.27 -3.89
C ALA A 123 4.50 12.43 -2.41
N GLN A 124 4.44 11.36 -1.63
CA GLN A 124 4.84 11.39 -0.22
C GLN A 124 6.37 11.38 -0.05
N ALA A 125 7.11 10.74 -0.95
CA ALA A 125 8.57 10.69 -0.86
C ALA A 125 9.21 12.08 -1.05
N VAL A 126 8.66 12.91 -1.94
CA VAL A 126 9.15 14.28 -2.20
C VAL A 126 8.92 15.23 -1.03
N GLU A 127 8.04 14.91 -0.10
CA GLU A 127 7.86 15.68 1.15
C GLU A 127 9.02 15.49 2.15
N HIS A 128 9.94 14.55 1.89
CA HIS A 128 11.08 14.25 2.76
C HIS A 128 12.36 14.92 2.27
N ASP A 129 13.29 15.20 3.19
CA ASP A 129 14.57 15.85 2.92
C ASP A 129 15.47 15.06 1.94
N ASN A 130 15.26 13.76 1.83
CA ASN A 130 16.04 12.88 0.96
C ASN A 130 15.14 11.81 0.31
N PRO A 131 14.42 12.18 -0.77
CA PRO A 131 13.53 11.27 -1.46
C PRO A 131 14.24 10.07 -2.10
N ASP A 132 15.50 10.22 -2.54
CA ASP A 132 16.28 9.10 -3.09
C ASP A 132 16.44 7.98 -2.08
N LEU A 133 16.84 8.31 -0.85
CA LEU A 133 17.02 7.33 0.23
C LEU A 133 15.70 6.67 0.63
N VAL A 134 14.63 7.47 0.66
CA VAL A 134 13.27 6.95 0.95
C VAL A 134 12.90 5.92 -0.11
N LEU A 135 13.05 6.25 -1.38
CA LEU A 135 12.71 5.35 -2.49
C LEU A 135 13.57 4.08 -2.46
N GLU A 136 14.88 4.21 -2.27
CA GLU A 136 15.82 3.08 -2.19
C GLU A 136 15.43 2.07 -1.11
N ARG A 137 14.93 2.55 0.03
CA ARG A 137 14.53 1.67 1.15
C ARG A 137 13.12 1.11 1.02
N VAL A 138 12.21 1.85 0.40
CA VAL A 138 10.80 1.46 0.34
C VAL A 138 10.50 0.54 -0.84
N LEU A 139 11.14 0.72 -2.00
CA LEU A 139 10.88 -0.13 -3.17
C LEU A 139 11.10 -1.63 -2.91
N PRO A 140 12.16 -2.08 -2.20
CA PRO A 140 12.32 -3.48 -1.85
C PRO A 140 11.19 -4.02 -0.95
N LEU A 141 10.67 -3.17 -0.04
CA LEU A 141 9.53 -3.53 0.81
C LEU A 141 8.25 -3.66 -0.02
N VAL A 142 8.02 -2.74 -0.96
CA VAL A 142 6.90 -2.80 -1.90
C VAL A 142 6.96 -4.09 -2.72
N GLU A 143 8.12 -4.44 -3.26
CA GLU A 143 8.32 -5.68 -4.01
C GLU A 143 8.02 -6.93 -3.15
N ALA A 144 8.49 -6.95 -1.90
CA ALA A 144 8.26 -8.06 -0.97
C ALA A 144 6.77 -8.22 -0.61
N VAL A 145 6.02 -7.13 -0.47
CA VAL A 145 4.60 -7.17 -0.10
C VAL A 145 3.65 -7.19 -1.31
N ALA A 146 4.16 -6.96 -2.51
CA ALA A 146 3.36 -6.89 -3.73
C ALA A 146 2.47 -8.12 -3.97
N ARG A 147 2.95 -9.31 -3.58
CA ARG A 147 2.17 -10.56 -3.65
C ARG A 147 0.94 -10.57 -2.72
N ARG A 148 0.91 -9.71 -1.71
CA ARG A 148 -0.16 -9.60 -0.73
C ARG A 148 -0.88 -8.26 -0.91
N SER A 149 -1.71 -8.18 -1.95
CA SER A 149 -2.39 -6.94 -2.35
C SER A 149 -3.17 -6.24 -1.23
N ALA A 150 -3.52 -6.95 -0.15
CA ALA A 150 -4.17 -6.35 1.01
C ALA A 150 -3.31 -5.27 1.70
N TYR A 151 -1.97 -5.42 1.72
CA TYR A 151 -1.09 -4.40 2.29
C TYR A 151 -1.02 -3.14 1.42
N LEU A 152 -1.08 -3.31 0.09
CA LEU A 152 -1.11 -2.16 -0.83
C LEU A 152 -2.40 -1.33 -0.60
N VAL A 153 -3.54 -2.00 -0.45
CA VAL A 153 -4.81 -1.32 -0.13
C VAL A 153 -4.69 -0.57 1.18
N LEU A 154 -4.19 -1.22 2.23
CA LEU A 154 -4.05 -0.61 3.54
C LEU A 154 -3.17 0.65 3.50
N LEU A 155 -2.04 0.61 2.79
CA LEU A 155 -1.14 1.76 2.65
C LEU A 155 -1.74 2.86 1.76
N THR A 156 -2.56 2.49 0.76
CA THR A 156 -3.23 3.44 -0.12
C THR A 156 -4.37 4.15 0.60
N GLU A 157 -5.13 3.42 1.41
CA GLU A 157 -6.28 3.95 2.17
C GLU A 157 -5.87 4.67 3.46
N ASN A 158 -4.61 4.52 3.90
CA ASN A 158 -4.10 5.13 5.12
C ASN A 158 -2.82 5.94 4.83
N PRO A 159 -2.94 7.21 4.40
CA PRO A 159 -1.79 8.08 4.13
C PRO A 159 -0.86 8.25 5.33
N SER A 160 -1.40 8.28 6.54
CA SER A 160 -0.63 8.35 7.79
C SER A 160 0.26 7.11 8.00
N ALA A 161 -0.21 5.91 7.63
CA ALA A 161 0.59 4.69 7.69
C ALA A 161 1.75 4.74 6.69
N LEU A 162 1.48 5.22 5.47
CA LEU A 162 2.51 5.42 4.45
C LEU A 162 3.55 6.43 4.93
N ARG A 163 3.12 7.60 5.44
CA ARG A 163 4.02 8.63 5.97
C ARG A 163 4.90 8.09 7.11
N ARG A 164 4.36 7.32 8.04
CA ARG A 164 5.14 6.68 9.12
C ARG A 164 6.15 5.67 8.60
N LEU A 165 5.78 4.88 7.58
CA LEU A 165 6.71 3.95 6.92
C LEU A 165 7.90 4.72 6.32
N LEU A 166 7.63 5.81 5.61
CA LEU A 166 8.65 6.66 4.98
C LEU A 166 9.52 7.36 6.04
N THR A 167 8.93 7.85 7.13
CA THR A 167 9.67 8.49 8.23
C THR A 167 10.62 7.50 8.92
N ARG A 168 10.21 6.25 9.10
CA ARG A 168 11.07 5.20 9.67
C ARG A 168 12.15 4.69 8.70
N ALA A 169 12.02 4.97 7.42
CA ALA A 169 13.05 4.73 6.42
C ALA A 169 14.20 5.76 6.49
N LYS A 170 14.10 6.79 7.34
CA LYS A 170 15.22 7.69 7.63
C LYS A 170 16.37 6.96 8.35
N PRO A 171 17.63 7.41 8.16
CA PRO A 171 18.78 6.86 8.86
C PRO A 171 18.70 7.10 10.36
#